data_d47a2c09322366e2965528b9ae11d2fa
#
_entry.id   d47a2c09322366e2965528b9ae11d2fa
#
_cell.length_a   1.000
_cell.length_b   1.000
_cell.length_c   1.000
_cell.angle_alpha   90.00
_cell.angle_beta   90.00
_cell.angle_gamma   90.00
#
_symmetry.space_group_name_H-M   'P 1'
#
loop_
_entity.id
_entity.type
_entity.pdbx_description
1 polymer ?
#
loop_
_entity_poly.entity_id
_entity_poly.type
_entity_poly.pdbx_seq_one_letter_code
_entity_poly.pdbx_strand_id
1 'polypeptide(L)'
;MEGYIMYKVKKKETFIPSSNGKDKLHVIVWEPQGEIRAILQISHGMIELIDRYDEFARYLAAKGFVVAGNDHLGHGLTAANMDELGYMNAYDASKAIVADLHRVTRSLKKAYKGVPFFLMGHSMGSFMARRYMSDYGWDPKYPSPYTEGSSVDGFICMGTGSMPEYMLQIGRLVLELEKSQHGERYRSTLMEVLAFGTYNRGIPKTTIVDGEVRKRTNKDWVSRDPKRVDAYVDDPLCQFSFTLKGYETLFNTLHYIQEDRSIAKIPKNVPVLFVSGDRDPVGHYGRDVLKLYELYHRRVSHNVACYLYEDCRHEILNELCRDKVFDDIDKWLETRLADIKR
;
A
#
# COMPACT_ATOMS: atom_id res chain seq x y z
N MET A 1 -26.90 -1.34 18.21
CA MET A 1 -25.52 -1.82 17.98
C MET A 1 -25.53 -3.29 18.32
N GLU A 2 -25.66 -4.16 17.31
CA GLU A 2 -25.44 -5.60 17.52
C GLU A 2 -23.98 -5.77 17.88
N GLY A 3 -23.71 -6.38 19.04
CA GLY A 3 -22.35 -6.60 19.52
C GLY A 3 -21.60 -7.54 18.59
N TYR A 4 -20.55 -7.07 17.95
CA TYR A 4 -19.67 -7.93 17.15
C TYR A 4 -19.06 -9.01 18.04
N ILE A 5 -19.15 -10.26 17.60
CA ILE A 5 -18.39 -11.36 18.20
C ILE A 5 -16.91 -11.10 17.87
N MET A 6 -16.09 -10.86 18.89
CA MET A 6 -14.64 -10.66 18.71
C MET A 6 -13.93 -12.01 18.73
N TYR A 7 -13.29 -12.37 17.64
CA TYR A 7 -12.54 -13.62 17.51
C TYR A 7 -11.09 -13.47 17.99
N LYS A 8 -10.54 -14.58 18.51
CA LYS A 8 -9.08 -14.69 18.65
C LYS A 8 -8.44 -14.71 17.27
N VAL A 9 -7.24 -14.15 17.16
CA VAL A 9 -6.53 -14.01 15.89
C VAL A 9 -5.28 -14.89 15.89
N LYS A 10 -5.14 -15.69 14.85
CA LYS A 10 -3.94 -16.49 14.57
C LYS A 10 -3.12 -15.82 13.47
N LYS A 11 -1.89 -15.41 13.79
CA LYS A 11 -0.91 -14.94 12.80
C LYS A 11 -0.16 -16.15 12.26
N LYS A 12 -0.06 -16.26 10.93
CA LYS A 12 0.68 -17.29 10.20
C LYS A 12 1.65 -16.62 9.23
N GLU A 13 2.85 -17.16 9.16
CA GLU A 13 3.89 -16.70 8.22
C GLU A 13 4.29 -17.84 7.30
N THR A 14 4.54 -17.55 6.05
CA THR A 14 4.93 -18.53 5.04
C THR A 14 5.74 -17.88 3.93
N PHE A 15 6.41 -18.71 3.13
CA PHE A 15 7.11 -18.27 1.94
C PHE A 15 6.52 -18.95 0.70
N ILE A 16 6.24 -18.18 -0.35
CA ILE A 16 5.79 -18.69 -1.64
C ILE A 16 6.73 -18.21 -2.76
N PRO A 17 6.88 -18.96 -3.87
CA PRO A 17 7.73 -18.51 -4.98
C PRO A 17 7.26 -17.16 -5.56
N SER A 18 8.19 -16.24 -5.79
CA SER A 18 7.93 -15.00 -6.54
C SER A 18 7.75 -15.28 -8.04
N SER A 19 7.08 -14.36 -8.72
CA SER A 19 6.92 -14.34 -10.18
C SER A 19 8.22 -14.10 -10.92
N ASN A 20 9.25 -13.54 -10.26
CA ASN A 20 10.58 -13.34 -10.85
C ASN A 20 11.37 -14.66 -11.01
N GLY A 21 10.88 -15.77 -10.45
CA GLY A 21 11.49 -17.11 -10.55
C GLY A 21 12.77 -17.29 -9.72
N LYS A 22 13.15 -16.34 -8.89
CA LYS A 22 14.37 -16.36 -8.07
C LYS A 22 14.08 -16.26 -6.58
N ASP A 23 13.24 -15.30 -6.19
CA ASP A 23 12.99 -14.96 -4.81
C ASP A 23 11.79 -15.73 -4.24
N LYS A 24 11.66 -15.72 -2.92
CA LYS A 24 10.50 -16.22 -2.19
C LYS A 24 9.84 -15.04 -1.47
N LEU A 25 8.56 -14.87 -1.69
CA LEU A 25 7.76 -13.85 -1.01
C LEU A 25 7.50 -14.29 0.41
N HIS A 26 7.87 -13.50 1.38
CA HIS A 26 7.39 -13.62 2.75
C HIS A 26 5.93 -13.14 2.79
N VAL A 27 5.04 -13.96 3.30
CA VAL A 27 3.60 -13.71 3.36
C VAL A 27 3.13 -13.87 4.80
N ILE A 28 2.38 -12.90 5.30
CA ILE A 28 1.70 -12.96 6.60
C ILE A 28 0.20 -13.06 6.37
N VAL A 29 -0.46 -13.91 7.16
CA VAL A 29 -1.92 -14.05 7.21
C VAL A 29 -2.37 -13.95 8.66
N TRP A 30 -3.24 -13.00 8.96
CA TRP A 30 -3.97 -12.88 10.22
C TRP A 30 -5.37 -13.46 10.03
N GLU A 31 -5.63 -14.57 10.66
CA GLU A 31 -6.84 -15.38 10.48
C GLU A 31 -7.70 -15.35 11.75
N PRO A 32 -9.01 -15.04 11.65
CA PRO A 32 -9.94 -15.17 12.78
C PRO A 32 -10.08 -16.64 13.16
N GLN A 33 -10.13 -16.92 14.46
CA GLN A 33 -10.48 -18.27 14.96
C GLN A 33 -12.02 -18.40 15.08
N GLY A 34 -12.73 -18.17 13.97
CA GLY A 34 -14.18 -18.16 13.90
C GLY A 34 -14.68 -18.01 12.47
N GLU A 35 -15.86 -17.44 12.30
CA GLU A 35 -16.45 -17.21 10.98
C GLU A 35 -15.57 -16.26 10.13
N ILE A 36 -15.35 -16.63 8.88
CA ILE A 36 -14.62 -15.81 7.90
C ILE A 36 -15.67 -15.08 7.05
N ARG A 37 -15.71 -13.76 7.17
CA ARG A 37 -16.71 -12.89 6.53
C ARG A 37 -16.21 -12.25 5.25
N ALA A 38 -14.90 -11.92 5.20
CA ALA A 38 -14.24 -11.31 4.05
C ALA A 38 -12.73 -11.49 4.12
N ILE A 39 -12.06 -11.17 3.02
CA ILE A 39 -10.60 -11.12 2.90
C ILE A 39 -10.18 -9.68 2.61
N LEU A 40 -9.17 -9.17 3.30
CA LEU A 40 -8.47 -7.95 2.95
C LEU A 40 -7.01 -8.26 2.65
N GLN A 41 -6.58 -8.06 1.41
CA GLN A 41 -5.17 -8.14 1.05
C GLN A 41 -4.53 -6.75 1.10
N ILE A 42 -3.36 -6.65 1.72
CA ILE A 42 -2.61 -5.39 1.90
C ILE A 42 -1.35 -5.41 1.03
N SER A 43 -1.14 -4.32 0.30
CA SER A 43 0.10 -3.98 -0.41
C SER A 43 0.77 -2.82 0.32
N HIS A 44 1.90 -3.08 0.96
CA HIS A 44 2.63 -2.11 1.78
C HIS A 44 3.38 -1.05 0.94
N GLY A 45 3.83 0.00 1.58
CA GLY A 45 4.52 1.13 0.96
C GLY A 45 6.02 0.91 0.72
N MET A 46 6.69 1.99 0.34
CA MET A 46 8.14 2.05 0.12
C MET A 46 8.87 2.05 1.46
N ILE A 47 9.97 1.27 1.57
CA ILE A 47 10.85 1.24 2.75
C ILE A 47 10.09 0.81 4.02
N GLU A 48 9.17 -0.12 3.87
CA GLU A 48 8.45 -0.75 4.99
C GLU A 48 8.20 -2.24 4.70
N LEU A 49 7.50 -2.92 5.57
CA LEU A 49 7.19 -4.35 5.47
C LEU A 49 5.78 -4.64 5.95
N ILE A 50 5.27 -5.82 5.57
CA ILE A 50 3.88 -6.18 5.85
C ILE A 50 3.58 -6.32 7.36
N ASP A 51 4.56 -6.67 8.18
CA ASP A 51 4.35 -6.84 9.62
C ASP A 51 4.02 -5.51 10.36
N ARG A 52 4.33 -4.37 9.78
CA ARG A 52 3.95 -3.05 10.32
C ARG A 52 2.44 -2.80 10.35
N TYR A 53 1.67 -3.65 9.67
CA TYR A 53 0.20 -3.61 9.67
C TYR A 53 -0.44 -4.50 10.75
N ASP A 54 0.34 -5.15 11.64
CA ASP A 54 -0.14 -6.14 12.62
C ASP A 54 -1.30 -5.61 13.48
N GLU A 55 -1.22 -4.38 13.99
CA GLU A 55 -2.27 -3.79 14.83
C GLU A 55 -3.61 -3.65 14.07
N PHE A 56 -3.57 -3.06 12.88
CA PHE A 56 -4.77 -2.92 12.03
C PHE A 56 -5.29 -4.28 11.53
N ALA A 57 -4.38 -5.17 11.15
CA ALA A 57 -4.74 -6.51 10.68
C ALA A 57 -5.43 -7.31 11.78
N ARG A 58 -4.94 -7.26 13.02
CA ARG A 58 -5.59 -7.90 14.17
C ARG A 58 -6.92 -7.28 14.50
N TYR A 59 -7.05 -5.96 14.42
CA TYR A 59 -8.32 -5.28 14.62
C TYR A 59 -9.41 -5.79 13.66
N LEU A 60 -9.13 -5.92 12.37
CA LEU A 60 -10.07 -6.45 11.40
C LEU A 60 -10.25 -7.97 11.53
N ALA A 61 -9.17 -8.72 11.79
CA ALA A 61 -9.26 -10.17 11.94
C ALA A 61 -10.11 -10.55 13.15
N ALA A 62 -10.05 -9.79 14.25
CA ALA A 62 -10.96 -10.01 15.39
C ALA A 62 -12.44 -9.84 15.03
N LYS A 63 -12.75 -9.15 13.92
CA LYS A 63 -14.13 -8.94 13.39
C LYS A 63 -14.50 -9.91 12.26
N GLY A 64 -13.69 -10.94 12.00
CA GLY A 64 -13.98 -11.98 11.02
C GLY A 64 -13.35 -11.76 9.64
N PHE A 65 -12.43 -10.81 9.48
CA PHE A 65 -11.68 -10.66 8.24
C PHE A 65 -10.43 -11.55 8.25
N VAL A 66 -10.15 -12.23 7.16
CA VAL A 66 -8.80 -12.72 6.87
C VAL A 66 -8.03 -11.54 6.33
N VAL A 67 -7.00 -11.09 7.05
CA VAL A 67 -6.10 -10.04 6.56
C VAL A 67 -4.81 -10.69 6.13
N ALA A 68 -4.27 -10.34 4.97
CA ALA A 68 -3.04 -10.90 4.47
C ALA A 68 -2.25 -9.90 3.63
N GLY A 69 -0.96 -10.12 3.52
CA GLY A 69 -0.10 -9.39 2.60
C GLY A 69 1.27 -10.03 2.50
N ASN A 70 2.09 -9.52 1.62
CA ASN A 70 3.46 -10.00 1.46
C ASN A 70 4.44 -8.83 1.49
N ASP A 71 5.66 -9.10 1.89
CA ASP A 71 6.78 -8.19 1.62
C ASP A 71 7.05 -8.17 0.12
N HIS A 72 7.13 -6.98 -0.47
CA HIS A 72 7.46 -6.80 -1.89
C HIS A 72 8.90 -7.20 -2.20
N LEU A 73 9.23 -7.41 -3.46
CA LEU A 73 10.63 -7.59 -3.89
C LEU A 73 11.50 -6.45 -3.33
N GLY A 74 12.66 -6.80 -2.78
CA GLY A 74 13.57 -5.84 -2.16
C GLY A 74 13.10 -5.23 -0.84
N HIS A 75 12.12 -5.85 -0.17
CA HIS A 75 11.60 -5.40 1.13
C HIS A 75 11.49 -6.56 2.12
N GLY A 76 11.54 -6.20 3.42
CA GLY A 76 11.30 -7.11 4.52
C GLY A 76 12.06 -8.43 4.40
N LEU A 77 11.39 -9.53 4.71
CA LEU A 77 11.98 -10.87 4.62
C LEU A 77 11.91 -11.50 3.21
N THR A 78 11.34 -10.80 2.22
CA THR A 78 11.42 -11.19 0.80
C THR A 78 12.80 -10.85 0.22
N ALA A 79 13.49 -9.83 0.73
CA ALA A 79 14.87 -9.56 0.38
C ALA A 79 15.78 -10.70 0.89
N ALA A 80 16.68 -11.19 0.04
CA ALA A 80 17.53 -12.33 0.37
C ALA A 80 18.49 -12.05 1.56
N ASN A 81 18.86 -10.81 1.75
CA ASN A 81 19.69 -10.29 2.86
C ASN A 81 19.57 -8.78 2.92
N MET A 82 20.23 -8.15 3.89
CA MET A 82 20.18 -6.69 4.12
C MET A 82 20.72 -5.87 2.93
N ASP A 83 21.67 -6.39 2.17
CA ASP A 83 22.24 -5.69 1.00
C ASP A 83 21.27 -5.66 -0.20
N GLU A 84 20.33 -6.60 -0.25
CA GLU A 84 19.28 -6.68 -1.26
C GLU A 84 18.06 -5.78 -0.96
N LEU A 85 17.95 -5.22 0.24
CA LEU A 85 16.89 -4.27 0.56
C LEU A 85 16.92 -3.08 -0.41
N GLY A 86 15.78 -2.70 -0.98
CA GLY A 86 15.65 -1.62 -1.97
C GLY A 86 16.07 -2.01 -3.39
N TYR A 87 16.56 -3.22 -3.63
CA TYR A 87 16.82 -3.76 -4.97
C TYR A 87 15.69 -4.70 -5.41
N MET A 88 14.96 -4.30 -6.41
CA MET A 88 13.85 -5.10 -6.95
C MET A 88 14.35 -6.00 -8.08
N ASN A 89 14.75 -7.24 -7.74
CA ASN A 89 15.42 -8.21 -8.61
C ASN A 89 14.48 -8.79 -9.68
N ALA A 90 14.09 -7.97 -10.67
CA ALA A 90 13.32 -8.43 -11.83
C ALA A 90 13.58 -7.53 -13.04
N TYR A 91 13.47 -8.07 -14.26
CA TYR A 91 13.61 -7.30 -15.49
C TYR A 91 12.59 -6.15 -15.53
N ASP A 92 11.29 -6.45 -15.42
CA ASP A 92 10.21 -5.49 -15.18
C ASP A 92 9.69 -5.69 -13.76
N ALA A 93 10.37 -5.06 -12.79
CA ALA A 93 10.04 -5.24 -11.38
C ALA A 93 8.65 -4.67 -11.02
N SER A 94 8.21 -3.60 -11.67
CA SER A 94 6.87 -3.06 -11.49
C SER A 94 5.77 -4.08 -11.84
N LYS A 95 5.96 -4.83 -12.93
CA LYS A 95 5.06 -5.89 -13.33
C LYS A 95 5.20 -7.13 -12.43
N ALA A 96 6.43 -7.47 -12.03
CA ALA A 96 6.69 -8.61 -11.16
C ALA A 96 6.02 -8.46 -9.78
N ILE A 97 6.16 -7.29 -9.13
CA ILE A 97 5.52 -7.02 -7.83
C ILE A 97 4.00 -7.17 -7.91
N VAL A 98 3.38 -6.67 -8.97
CA VAL A 98 1.93 -6.78 -9.15
C VAL A 98 1.50 -8.21 -9.47
N ALA A 99 2.31 -8.98 -10.21
CA ALA A 99 2.11 -10.41 -10.42
C ALA A 99 2.26 -11.21 -9.12
N ASP A 100 3.15 -10.79 -8.24
CA ASP A 100 3.33 -11.37 -6.91
C ASP A 100 2.12 -11.12 -6.00
N LEU A 101 1.60 -9.88 -5.99
CA LEU A 101 0.32 -9.60 -5.33
C LEU A 101 -0.78 -10.53 -5.84
N HIS A 102 -0.85 -10.74 -7.17
CA HIS A 102 -1.85 -11.63 -7.76
C HIS A 102 -1.64 -13.12 -7.37
N ARG A 103 -0.40 -13.59 -7.19
CA ARG A 103 -0.12 -14.92 -6.65
C ARG A 103 -0.69 -15.09 -5.24
N VAL A 104 -0.50 -14.08 -4.37
CA VAL A 104 -1.07 -14.08 -3.02
C VAL A 104 -2.60 -14.06 -3.10
N THR A 105 -3.21 -13.20 -3.92
CA THR A 105 -4.67 -13.17 -4.14
C THR A 105 -5.22 -14.55 -4.52
N ARG A 106 -4.59 -15.21 -5.48
CA ARG A 106 -5.03 -16.54 -5.95
C ARG A 106 -4.90 -17.60 -4.85
N SER A 107 -3.86 -17.53 -4.02
CA SER A 107 -3.68 -18.44 -2.88
C SER A 107 -4.78 -18.22 -1.84
N LEU A 108 -5.11 -16.98 -1.53
CA LEU A 108 -6.18 -16.61 -0.59
C LEU A 108 -7.55 -17.06 -1.12
N LYS A 109 -7.89 -16.76 -2.36
CA LYS A 109 -9.16 -17.16 -2.98
C LYS A 109 -9.31 -18.69 -3.11
N LYS A 110 -8.21 -19.41 -3.26
CA LYS A 110 -8.22 -20.87 -3.25
C LYS A 110 -8.47 -21.43 -1.85
N ALA A 111 -7.89 -20.80 -0.83
CA ALA A 111 -8.05 -21.22 0.57
C ALA A 111 -9.45 -20.85 1.14
N TYR A 112 -9.95 -19.67 0.78
CA TYR A 112 -11.21 -19.10 1.30
C TYR A 112 -12.19 -18.87 0.15
N LYS A 113 -12.80 -19.96 -0.33
CA LYS A 113 -13.71 -19.93 -1.49
C LYS A 113 -15.03 -19.23 -1.18
N GLY A 114 -15.53 -18.43 -2.13
CA GLY A 114 -16.83 -17.75 -2.03
C GLY A 114 -16.88 -16.65 -0.97
N VAL A 115 -15.74 -16.15 -0.53
CA VAL A 115 -15.65 -15.05 0.44
C VAL A 115 -15.35 -13.75 -0.29
N PRO A 116 -16.02 -12.63 0.03
CA PRO A 116 -15.74 -11.31 -0.55
C PRO A 116 -14.27 -10.93 -0.39
N PHE A 117 -13.71 -10.32 -1.43
CA PHE A 117 -12.28 -10.01 -1.49
C PHE A 117 -12.04 -8.51 -1.70
N PHE A 118 -11.32 -7.90 -0.76
CA PHE A 118 -10.92 -6.50 -0.81
C PHE A 118 -9.40 -6.37 -0.97
N LEU A 119 -8.98 -5.33 -1.69
CA LEU A 119 -7.57 -4.98 -1.86
C LEU A 119 -7.29 -3.61 -1.26
N MET A 120 -6.26 -3.48 -0.46
CA MET A 120 -5.78 -2.20 0.07
C MET A 120 -4.33 -1.99 -0.30
N GLY A 121 -3.98 -0.78 -0.72
CA GLY A 121 -2.58 -0.38 -0.91
C GLY A 121 -2.27 0.93 -0.20
N HIS A 122 -1.10 1.01 0.42
CA HIS A 122 -0.59 2.21 1.08
C HIS A 122 0.62 2.77 0.34
N SER A 123 0.68 4.08 0.12
CA SER A 123 1.83 4.76 -0.49
C SER A 123 2.23 4.11 -1.83
N MET A 124 3.48 3.68 -2.01
CA MET A 124 3.89 2.87 -3.17
C MET A 124 2.98 1.66 -3.38
N GLY A 125 2.56 0.99 -2.31
CA GLY A 125 1.59 -0.12 -2.39
C GLY A 125 0.25 0.29 -2.97
N SER A 126 -0.18 1.55 -2.82
CA SER A 126 -1.38 2.06 -3.49
C SER A 126 -1.18 2.21 -4.99
N PHE A 127 0.04 2.53 -5.44
CA PHE A 127 0.37 2.55 -6.87
C PHE A 127 0.38 1.14 -7.44
N MET A 128 0.96 0.17 -6.71
CA MET A 128 0.94 -1.24 -7.08
C MET A 128 -0.49 -1.80 -7.12
N ALA A 129 -1.34 -1.44 -6.15
CA ALA A 129 -2.74 -1.84 -6.10
C ALA A 129 -3.56 -1.21 -7.25
N ARG A 130 -3.33 0.05 -7.62
CA ARG A 130 -3.94 0.68 -8.81
C ARG A 130 -3.51 -0.03 -10.09
N ARG A 131 -2.23 -0.41 -10.22
CA ARG A 131 -1.75 -1.23 -11.32
C ARG A 131 -2.37 -2.63 -11.31
N TYR A 132 -2.47 -3.24 -10.14
CA TYR A 132 -3.15 -4.52 -9.96
C TYR A 132 -4.59 -4.48 -10.50
N MET A 133 -5.35 -3.43 -10.17
CA MET A 133 -6.72 -3.27 -10.65
C MET A 133 -6.80 -3.15 -12.19
N SER A 134 -5.77 -2.58 -12.83
CA SER A 134 -5.68 -2.52 -14.29
C SER A 134 -5.30 -3.86 -14.92
N ASP A 135 -4.38 -4.61 -14.30
CA ASP A 135 -3.79 -5.82 -14.90
C ASP A 135 -4.53 -7.11 -14.48
N TYR A 136 -5.09 -7.15 -13.25
CA TYR A 136 -5.69 -8.32 -12.61
C TYR A 136 -7.01 -8.05 -11.90
N GLY A 137 -7.56 -6.85 -11.99
CA GLY A 137 -8.86 -6.52 -11.41
C GLY A 137 -9.98 -7.40 -11.98
N TRP A 138 -9.78 -7.95 -13.17
CA TRP A 138 -10.57 -9.04 -13.74
C TRP A 138 -9.69 -10.25 -14.03
N ASP A 139 -9.94 -11.35 -13.31
CA ASP A 139 -9.40 -12.68 -13.58
C ASP A 139 -10.56 -13.66 -13.75
N PRO A 140 -10.84 -14.15 -15.00
CA PRO A 140 -11.96 -15.06 -15.25
C PRO A 140 -11.84 -16.40 -14.52
N LYS A 141 -10.64 -16.73 -14.02
CA LYS A 141 -10.42 -17.93 -13.22
C LYS A 141 -10.85 -17.78 -11.75
N TYR A 142 -10.89 -16.54 -11.27
CA TYR A 142 -11.26 -16.19 -9.90
C TYR A 142 -12.19 -14.96 -9.86
N PRO A 143 -13.34 -15.00 -10.59
CA PRO A 143 -14.28 -13.89 -10.57
C PRO A 143 -14.82 -13.67 -9.16
N SER A 144 -15.25 -12.46 -8.86
CA SER A 144 -16.11 -12.23 -7.71
C SER A 144 -17.54 -12.70 -8.04
N PRO A 145 -18.18 -13.42 -7.14
CA PRO A 145 -19.61 -13.70 -7.29
C PRO A 145 -20.50 -12.48 -6.93
N TYR A 146 -19.89 -11.39 -6.42
CA TYR A 146 -20.60 -10.24 -5.83
C TYR A 146 -20.46 -8.96 -6.65
N THR A 147 -19.34 -8.81 -7.37
CA THR A 147 -19.07 -7.62 -8.20
C THR A 147 -18.87 -8.05 -9.64
N GLU A 148 -19.90 -7.81 -10.46
CA GLU A 148 -19.91 -8.19 -11.87
C GLU A 148 -18.70 -7.60 -12.61
N GLY A 149 -18.05 -8.42 -13.42
CA GLY A 149 -16.88 -8.03 -14.21
C GLY A 149 -15.64 -7.72 -13.39
N SER A 150 -15.61 -8.06 -12.10
CA SER A 150 -14.46 -7.86 -11.22
C SER A 150 -14.05 -9.15 -10.50
N SER A 151 -12.80 -9.21 -10.11
CA SER A 151 -12.26 -10.20 -9.18
C SER A 151 -12.04 -9.63 -7.78
N VAL A 152 -12.41 -8.38 -7.56
CA VAL A 152 -12.22 -7.61 -6.33
C VAL A 152 -13.54 -6.94 -5.98
N ASP A 153 -13.97 -7.04 -4.71
CA ASP A 153 -15.25 -6.53 -4.22
C ASP A 153 -15.16 -5.13 -3.62
N GLY A 154 -13.96 -4.61 -3.54
CA GLY A 154 -13.68 -3.24 -3.12
C GLY A 154 -12.19 -2.97 -3.05
N PHE A 155 -11.83 -1.70 -3.23
CA PHE A 155 -10.46 -1.27 -3.41
C PHE A 155 -10.16 -0.02 -2.58
N ILE A 156 -9.12 -0.06 -1.76
CA ILE A 156 -8.72 1.02 -0.85
C ILE A 156 -7.36 1.57 -1.27
N CYS A 157 -7.30 2.86 -1.60
CA CYS A 157 -6.07 3.60 -1.87
C CYS A 157 -5.75 4.50 -0.67
N MET A 158 -4.73 4.15 0.09
CA MET A 158 -4.28 4.89 1.26
C MET A 158 -2.99 5.66 0.98
N GLY A 159 -2.91 6.93 1.39
CA GLY A 159 -1.71 7.76 1.21
C GLY A 159 -1.21 7.79 -0.23
N THR A 160 -2.14 7.79 -1.20
CA THR A 160 -1.83 7.76 -2.63
C THR A 160 -1.55 9.16 -3.18
N GLY A 161 -0.93 9.20 -4.36
CA GLY A 161 -0.64 10.44 -5.05
C GLY A 161 -0.54 10.27 -6.56
N SER A 162 -0.06 11.31 -7.20
CA SER A 162 0.28 11.36 -8.62
C SER A 162 1.55 12.17 -8.82
N MET A 163 2.20 11.98 -9.96
CA MET A 163 3.36 12.76 -10.34
C MET A 163 3.14 13.34 -11.74
N PRO A 164 3.30 14.66 -11.92
CA PRO A 164 3.19 15.26 -13.25
C PRO A 164 4.11 14.58 -14.25
N GLU A 165 3.64 14.36 -15.48
CA GLU A 165 4.39 13.61 -16.51
C GLU A 165 5.78 14.22 -16.78
N TYR A 166 5.88 15.55 -16.83
CA TYR A 166 7.19 16.21 -17.02
C TYR A 166 8.19 15.90 -15.90
N MET A 167 7.71 15.76 -14.64
CA MET A 167 8.56 15.36 -13.51
C MET A 167 9.01 13.91 -13.61
N LEU A 168 8.11 13.02 -14.06
CA LEU A 168 8.47 11.63 -14.34
C LEU A 168 9.52 11.53 -15.43
N GLN A 169 9.42 12.33 -16.50
CA GLN A 169 10.40 12.37 -17.58
C GLN A 169 11.77 12.87 -17.10
N ILE A 170 11.80 13.95 -16.32
CA ILE A 170 13.04 14.46 -15.71
C ILE A 170 13.64 13.41 -14.77
N GLY A 171 12.85 12.82 -13.90
CA GLY A 171 13.30 11.78 -12.96
C GLY A 171 13.89 10.57 -13.70
N ARG A 172 13.26 10.13 -14.79
CA ARG A 172 13.78 9.05 -15.64
C ARG A 172 15.10 9.42 -16.34
N LEU A 173 15.23 10.66 -16.82
CA LEU A 173 16.48 11.11 -17.44
C LEU A 173 17.64 11.07 -16.43
N VAL A 174 17.41 11.62 -15.23
CA VAL A 174 18.41 11.57 -14.14
C VAL A 174 18.74 10.13 -13.79
N LEU A 175 17.72 9.27 -13.66
CA LEU A 175 17.87 7.84 -13.37
C LEU A 175 18.76 7.14 -14.41
N GLU A 176 18.51 7.34 -15.71
CA GLU A 176 19.29 6.69 -16.77
C GLU A 176 20.74 7.19 -16.82
N LEU A 177 20.98 8.48 -16.54
CA LEU A 177 22.33 9.02 -16.41
C LEU A 177 23.08 8.37 -15.25
N GLU A 178 22.47 8.30 -14.06
CA GLU A 178 23.08 7.65 -12.90
C GLU A 178 23.30 6.14 -13.13
N LYS A 179 22.35 5.44 -13.76
CA LYS A 179 22.48 4.02 -14.09
C LYS A 179 23.65 3.76 -15.05
N SER A 180 23.85 4.63 -16.05
CA SER A 180 24.95 4.49 -17.00
C SER A 180 26.34 4.64 -16.36
N GLN A 181 26.43 5.39 -15.27
CA GLN A 181 27.68 5.65 -14.55
C GLN A 181 27.97 4.64 -13.44
N HIS A 182 26.91 4.24 -12.70
CA HIS A 182 27.03 3.50 -11.43
C HIS A 182 26.37 2.12 -11.45
N GLY A 183 25.56 1.81 -12.46
CA GLY A 183 24.79 0.58 -12.53
C GLY A 183 23.49 0.64 -11.71
N GLU A 184 22.61 -0.33 -11.94
CA GLU A 184 21.24 -0.34 -11.40
C GLU A 184 21.14 -0.56 -9.88
N ARG A 185 22.19 -1.11 -9.25
CA ARG A 185 22.25 -1.37 -7.80
C ARG A 185 22.71 -0.15 -6.98
N TYR A 186 23.16 0.90 -7.63
CA TYR A 186 23.63 2.10 -6.95
C TYR A 186 22.50 2.77 -6.16
N ARG A 187 22.82 3.24 -4.95
CA ARG A 187 21.92 3.99 -4.07
C ARG A 187 22.24 5.48 -4.20
N SER A 188 21.44 6.18 -4.99
CA SER A 188 21.69 7.57 -5.32
C SER A 188 21.13 8.52 -4.28
N THR A 189 22.00 9.28 -3.63
CA THR A 189 21.61 10.39 -2.76
C THR A 189 20.81 11.46 -3.51
N LEU A 190 21.14 11.71 -4.80
CA LEU A 190 20.41 12.65 -5.62
C LEU A 190 18.95 12.21 -5.80
N MET A 191 18.72 10.94 -6.11
CA MET A 191 17.38 10.38 -6.26
C MET A 191 16.61 10.45 -4.93
N GLU A 192 17.25 10.18 -3.80
CA GLU A 192 16.64 10.27 -2.48
C GLU A 192 16.20 11.70 -2.14
N VAL A 193 17.06 12.68 -2.42
CA VAL A 193 16.75 14.11 -2.23
C VAL A 193 15.61 14.55 -3.14
N LEU A 194 15.60 14.13 -4.41
CA LEU A 194 14.51 14.44 -5.35
C LEU A 194 13.18 13.81 -4.91
N ALA A 195 13.20 12.60 -4.34
CA ALA A 195 12.01 11.90 -3.89
C ALA A 195 11.45 12.43 -2.57
N PHE A 196 12.31 12.74 -1.59
CA PHE A 196 11.88 12.98 -0.21
C PHE A 196 12.39 14.30 0.38
N GLY A 197 13.28 15.03 -0.28
CA GLY A 197 13.99 16.17 0.30
C GLY A 197 13.11 17.33 0.81
N THR A 198 11.86 17.39 0.36
CA THR A 198 10.90 18.42 0.79
C THR A 198 9.85 17.92 1.80
N TYR A 199 9.77 16.61 2.09
CA TYR A 199 8.67 16.03 2.84
C TYR A 199 8.61 16.47 4.31
N ASN A 200 9.75 16.77 4.92
CA ASN A 200 9.81 17.33 6.28
C ASN A 200 9.69 18.85 6.34
N ARG A 201 9.38 19.53 5.22
CA ARG A 201 9.26 20.99 5.23
C ARG A 201 8.10 21.45 6.11
N GLY A 202 8.40 22.32 7.07
CA GLY A 202 7.41 22.84 8.03
C GLY A 202 7.14 21.93 9.24
N ILE A 203 7.82 20.78 9.35
CA ILE A 203 7.73 19.91 10.52
C ILE A 203 8.69 20.39 11.60
N PRO A 204 8.26 20.49 12.90
CA PRO A 204 9.12 20.89 13.99
C PRO A 204 10.35 20.00 14.11
N LYS A 205 11.52 20.60 14.41
CA LYS A 205 12.79 19.87 14.59
C LYS A 205 12.92 19.18 15.95
N THR A 206 12.04 19.50 16.88
CA THR A 206 11.98 18.91 18.21
C THR A 206 10.53 18.63 18.58
N THR A 207 10.33 17.62 19.43
CA THR A 207 9.01 17.31 20.03
C THR A 207 9.21 16.85 21.48
N ILE A 208 8.13 16.75 22.23
CA ILE A 208 8.12 16.22 23.59
C ILE A 208 7.69 14.75 23.52
N VAL A 209 8.51 13.83 24.04
CA VAL A 209 8.22 12.41 24.16
C VAL A 209 8.44 12.03 25.63
N ASP A 210 7.40 11.53 26.28
CA ASP A 210 7.42 11.13 27.69
C ASP A 210 7.97 12.23 28.63
N GLY A 211 7.66 13.53 28.34
CA GLY A 211 8.08 14.70 29.11
C GLY A 211 9.46 15.26 28.74
N GLU A 212 10.20 14.62 27.86
CA GLU A 212 11.52 15.06 27.41
C GLU A 212 11.49 15.68 26.01
N VAL A 213 12.26 16.77 25.82
CA VAL A 213 12.46 17.37 24.49
C VAL A 213 13.43 16.50 23.68
N ARG A 214 12.94 15.90 22.61
CA ARG A 214 13.74 15.07 21.70
C ARG A 214 13.88 15.74 20.32
N LYS A 215 15.09 15.61 19.76
CA LYS A 215 15.34 15.99 18.37
C LYS A 215 14.60 15.03 17.45
N ARG A 216 13.95 15.58 16.43
CA ARG A 216 13.19 14.78 15.46
C ARG A 216 14.05 14.31 14.29
N THR A 217 13.50 13.37 13.54
CA THR A 217 14.14 12.64 12.45
C THR A 217 13.82 13.24 11.09
N ASN A 218 14.42 12.74 10.04
CA ASN A 218 14.05 13.06 8.65
C ASN A 218 12.82 12.24 8.17
N LYS A 219 12.22 11.42 9.05
CA LYS A 219 11.06 10.57 8.75
C LYS A 219 9.78 11.04 9.43
N ASP A 220 9.78 12.17 10.11
CA ASP A 220 8.61 12.68 10.83
C ASP A 220 7.42 13.00 9.93
N TRP A 221 7.64 13.16 8.63
CA TRP A 221 6.55 13.31 7.66
C TRP A 221 5.61 12.10 7.57
N VAL A 222 6.01 10.93 8.11
CA VAL A 222 5.17 9.74 8.06
C VAL A 222 4.05 9.77 9.10
N SER A 223 4.29 10.29 10.32
CA SER A 223 3.27 10.35 11.38
C SER A 223 3.56 11.49 12.37
N ARG A 224 2.50 11.96 13.06
CA ARG A 224 2.62 12.86 14.22
C ARG A 224 2.92 12.11 15.52
N ASP A 225 2.67 10.81 15.56
CA ASP A 225 3.01 9.98 16.73
C ASP A 225 4.52 9.70 16.76
N PRO A 226 5.29 10.37 17.63
CA PRO A 226 6.74 10.24 17.66
C PRO A 226 7.20 8.82 18.00
N LYS A 227 6.41 8.06 18.77
CA LYS A 227 6.74 6.67 19.12
C LYS A 227 6.66 5.76 17.90
N ARG A 228 5.69 6.01 16.99
CA ARG A 228 5.57 5.28 15.73
C ARG A 228 6.69 5.63 14.75
N VAL A 229 7.07 6.92 14.70
CA VAL A 229 8.20 7.37 13.88
C VAL A 229 9.51 6.76 14.40
N ASP A 230 9.73 6.78 15.71
CA ASP A 230 10.94 6.22 16.33
C ASP A 230 11.01 4.70 16.06
N ALA A 231 9.92 3.96 16.26
CA ALA A 231 9.85 2.53 15.94
C ALA A 231 10.14 2.23 14.44
N TYR A 232 9.68 3.10 13.52
CA TYR A 232 10.02 2.99 12.10
C TYR A 232 11.50 3.23 11.83
N VAL A 233 12.09 4.23 12.48
CA VAL A 233 13.51 4.58 12.32
C VAL A 233 14.43 3.54 12.96
N ASP A 234 13.99 2.89 14.03
CA ASP A 234 14.78 1.87 14.74
C ASP A 234 14.69 0.47 14.10
N ASP A 235 13.72 0.25 13.18
CA ASP A 235 13.59 -1.04 12.52
C ASP A 235 14.64 -1.21 11.40
N PRO A 236 15.58 -2.17 11.51
CA PRO A 236 16.63 -2.39 10.51
C PRO A 236 16.08 -2.67 9.11
N LEU A 237 14.88 -3.27 9.01
CA LEU A 237 14.22 -3.57 7.74
C LEU A 237 13.56 -2.33 7.09
N CYS A 238 13.57 -1.18 7.79
CA CYS A 238 13.09 0.12 7.31
C CYS A 238 14.24 1.15 7.17
N GLN A 239 15.51 0.74 7.35
CA GLN A 239 16.68 1.61 7.28
C GLN A 239 17.49 1.42 5.99
N PHE A 240 16.87 1.58 4.85
CA PHE A 240 17.55 1.49 3.56
C PHE A 240 17.07 2.57 2.60
N SER A 241 17.87 2.83 1.57
CA SER A 241 17.49 3.64 0.42
C SER A 241 17.24 2.74 -0.78
N PHE A 242 16.35 3.14 -1.67
CA PHE A 242 16.14 2.43 -2.92
C PHE A 242 17.41 2.50 -3.78
N THR A 243 17.68 1.42 -4.48
CA THR A 243 18.62 1.42 -5.60
C THR A 243 18.00 2.15 -6.80
N LEU A 244 18.79 2.45 -7.81
CA LEU A 244 18.28 3.01 -9.08
C LEU A 244 17.22 2.10 -9.70
N LYS A 245 17.35 0.75 -9.56
CA LYS A 245 16.31 -0.20 -9.98
C LYS A 245 14.99 -0.04 -9.20
N GLY A 246 15.08 0.27 -7.92
CA GLY A 246 13.90 0.56 -7.10
C GLY A 246 13.17 1.82 -7.57
N TYR A 247 13.89 2.91 -7.82
CA TYR A 247 13.30 4.15 -8.37
C TYR A 247 12.75 3.97 -9.79
N GLU A 248 13.43 3.21 -10.64
CA GLU A 248 12.92 2.83 -11.98
C GLU A 248 11.56 2.15 -11.87
N THR A 249 11.45 1.21 -10.94
CA THR A 249 10.21 0.47 -10.68
C THR A 249 9.08 1.40 -10.24
N LEU A 250 9.37 2.34 -9.33
CA LEU A 250 8.41 3.34 -8.86
C LEU A 250 7.93 4.24 -10.01
N PHE A 251 8.86 4.79 -10.82
CA PHE A 251 8.51 5.68 -11.93
C PHE A 251 7.74 4.96 -13.03
N ASN A 252 8.11 3.72 -13.34
CA ASN A 252 7.39 2.90 -14.31
C ASN A 252 5.96 2.58 -13.84
N THR A 253 5.78 2.35 -12.53
CA THR A 253 4.46 2.14 -11.96
C THR A 253 3.61 3.41 -12.03
N LEU A 254 4.15 4.55 -11.58
CA LEU A 254 3.46 5.85 -11.62
C LEU A 254 3.06 6.23 -13.04
N HIS A 255 3.96 6.10 -14.00
CA HIS A 255 3.63 6.35 -15.40
C HIS A 255 2.48 5.47 -15.88
N TYR A 256 2.57 4.15 -15.67
CA TYR A 256 1.56 3.20 -16.13
C TYR A 256 0.17 3.49 -15.54
N ILE A 257 0.07 3.74 -14.24
CA ILE A 257 -1.23 3.94 -13.58
C ILE A 257 -1.90 5.29 -13.90
N GLN A 258 -1.16 6.22 -14.48
CA GLN A 258 -1.67 7.53 -14.90
C GLN A 258 -2.13 7.55 -16.36
N GLU A 259 -1.78 6.53 -17.16
CA GLU A 259 -2.24 6.42 -18.54
C GLU A 259 -3.75 6.14 -18.62
N ASP A 260 -4.45 6.84 -19.48
CA ASP A 260 -5.87 6.66 -19.74
C ASP A 260 -6.24 5.21 -20.09
N ARG A 261 -5.38 4.55 -20.88
CA ARG A 261 -5.56 3.15 -21.27
C ARG A 261 -5.47 2.18 -20.09
N SER A 262 -4.69 2.50 -19.08
CA SER A 262 -4.55 1.67 -17.88
C SER A 262 -5.75 1.86 -16.94
N ILE A 263 -6.20 3.09 -16.74
CA ILE A 263 -7.42 3.41 -15.99
C ILE A 263 -8.66 2.77 -16.64
N ALA A 264 -8.72 2.75 -17.98
CA ALA A 264 -9.83 2.16 -18.71
C ALA A 264 -9.98 0.63 -18.51
N LYS A 265 -8.91 -0.07 -18.12
CA LYS A 265 -8.92 -1.51 -17.84
C LYS A 265 -9.46 -1.85 -16.46
N ILE A 266 -9.51 -0.89 -15.54
CA ILE A 266 -10.04 -1.12 -14.19
C ILE A 266 -11.51 -1.54 -14.31
N PRO A 267 -11.95 -2.65 -13.66
CA PRO A 267 -13.33 -3.08 -13.67
C PRO A 267 -14.27 -1.96 -13.26
N LYS A 268 -15.39 -1.85 -13.99
CA LYS A 268 -16.41 -0.83 -13.71
C LYS A 268 -17.22 -1.23 -12.48
N ASN A 269 -17.74 -0.22 -11.80
CA ASN A 269 -18.61 -0.37 -10.62
C ASN A 269 -17.93 -0.99 -9.38
N VAL A 270 -16.64 -1.29 -9.42
CA VAL A 270 -15.94 -1.70 -8.20
C VAL A 270 -15.93 -0.54 -7.19
N PRO A 271 -16.36 -0.76 -5.94
CA PRO A 271 -16.30 0.28 -4.91
C PRO A 271 -14.86 0.70 -4.61
N VAL A 272 -14.61 2.01 -4.52
CA VAL A 272 -13.28 2.57 -4.26
C VAL A 272 -13.31 3.50 -3.06
N LEU A 273 -12.35 3.35 -2.16
CA LEU A 273 -12.13 4.26 -1.05
C LEU A 273 -10.74 4.88 -1.16
N PHE A 274 -10.68 6.21 -1.19
CA PHE A 274 -9.45 6.96 -1.00
C PHE A 274 -9.36 7.44 0.45
N VAL A 275 -8.22 7.22 1.10
CA VAL A 275 -7.97 7.68 2.47
C VAL A 275 -6.57 8.28 2.58
N SER A 276 -6.44 9.44 3.22
CA SER A 276 -5.16 10.12 3.38
C SER A 276 -5.22 11.14 4.51
N GLY A 277 -4.06 11.52 5.04
CA GLY A 277 -3.95 12.72 5.85
C GLY A 277 -3.94 13.98 4.97
N ASP A 278 -4.48 15.09 5.46
CA ASP A 278 -4.43 16.38 4.76
C ASP A 278 -3.05 17.06 4.86
N ARG A 279 -2.15 16.52 5.70
CA ARG A 279 -0.73 16.90 5.81
C ARG A 279 0.22 15.92 5.14
N ASP A 280 -0.31 14.98 4.37
CA ASP A 280 0.50 14.02 3.62
C ASP A 280 1.16 14.67 2.40
N PRO A 281 2.52 14.79 2.36
CA PRO A 281 3.22 15.39 1.23
C PRO A 281 3.15 14.53 -0.05
N VAL A 282 2.96 13.21 0.05
CA VAL A 282 2.87 12.29 -1.09
C VAL A 282 1.64 12.60 -1.95
N GLY A 283 0.51 12.89 -1.32
CA GLY A 283 -0.73 13.30 -1.97
C GLY A 283 -0.84 14.81 -2.18
N HIS A 284 0.28 15.56 -2.14
CA HIS A 284 0.29 17.04 -2.20
C HIS A 284 -0.71 17.68 -1.23
N TYR A 285 -0.68 17.20 0.03
CA TYR A 285 -1.56 17.69 1.09
C TYR A 285 -3.04 17.53 0.73
N GLY A 286 -3.42 16.32 0.30
CA GLY A 286 -4.77 15.91 -0.07
C GLY A 286 -5.21 16.30 -1.49
N ARG A 287 -4.52 17.21 -2.16
CA ARG A 287 -4.94 17.74 -3.50
C ARG A 287 -4.95 16.65 -4.58
N ASP A 288 -3.95 15.79 -4.62
CA ASP A 288 -3.89 14.72 -5.61
C ASP A 288 -4.90 13.62 -5.29
N VAL A 289 -5.16 13.37 -4.02
CA VAL A 289 -6.16 12.40 -3.57
C VAL A 289 -7.56 12.82 -4.05
N LEU A 290 -7.91 14.11 -3.91
CA LEU A 290 -9.18 14.65 -4.40
C LEU A 290 -9.29 14.58 -5.94
N LYS A 291 -8.23 14.90 -6.69
CA LYS A 291 -8.19 14.75 -8.14
C LYS A 291 -8.39 13.29 -8.57
N LEU A 292 -7.77 12.35 -7.86
CA LEU A 292 -7.93 10.92 -8.12
C LEU A 292 -9.35 10.44 -7.78
N TYR A 293 -9.92 10.92 -6.67
CA TYR A 293 -11.32 10.68 -6.34
C TYR A 293 -12.24 11.10 -7.49
N GLU A 294 -12.14 12.34 -7.99
CA GLU A 294 -12.94 12.83 -9.10
C GLU A 294 -12.72 12.03 -10.40
N LEU A 295 -11.46 11.68 -10.70
CA LEU A 295 -11.09 10.89 -11.87
C LEU A 295 -11.73 9.50 -11.82
N TYR A 296 -11.64 8.82 -10.68
CA TYR A 296 -12.19 7.49 -10.50
C TYR A 296 -13.71 7.50 -10.48
N HIS A 297 -14.32 8.53 -9.87
CA HIS A 297 -15.77 8.70 -9.89
C HIS A 297 -16.33 8.85 -11.33
N ARG A 298 -15.62 9.58 -12.18
CA ARG A 298 -16.02 9.78 -13.57
C ARG A 298 -15.73 8.60 -14.49
N ARG A 299 -14.64 7.84 -14.24
CA ARG A 299 -14.09 6.88 -15.22
C ARG A 299 -14.12 5.43 -14.78
N VAL A 300 -14.22 5.15 -13.51
CA VAL A 300 -14.14 3.80 -12.93
C VAL A 300 -15.47 3.39 -12.30
N SER A 301 -15.93 4.11 -11.30
CA SER A 301 -17.10 3.71 -10.51
C SER A 301 -17.85 4.92 -9.97
N HIS A 302 -19.17 4.84 -9.92
CA HIS A 302 -19.98 5.83 -9.18
C HIS A 302 -19.92 5.63 -7.65
N ASN A 303 -19.43 4.48 -7.19
CA ASN A 303 -19.27 4.16 -5.78
C ASN A 303 -17.83 4.44 -5.33
N VAL A 304 -17.49 5.72 -5.25
CA VAL A 304 -16.18 6.20 -4.80
C VAL A 304 -16.38 7.08 -3.59
N ALA A 305 -15.62 6.83 -2.53
CA ALA A 305 -15.56 7.66 -1.32
C ALA A 305 -14.14 8.20 -1.11
N CYS A 306 -14.04 9.34 -0.42
CA CYS A 306 -12.76 9.94 -0.04
C CYS A 306 -12.83 10.47 1.38
N TYR A 307 -11.89 10.04 2.24
CA TYR A 307 -11.74 10.53 3.62
C TYR A 307 -10.37 11.19 3.77
N LEU A 308 -10.37 12.48 4.08
CA LEU A 308 -9.18 13.22 4.44
C LEU A 308 -9.21 13.47 5.96
N TYR A 309 -8.15 13.04 6.64
CA TYR A 309 -8.01 13.19 8.09
C TYR A 309 -7.23 14.45 8.41
N GLU A 310 -7.87 15.34 9.18
CA GLU A 310 -7.32 16.63 9.57
C GLU A 310 -6.01 16.47 10.35
N ASP A 311 -5.03 17.29 9.99
CA ASP A 311 -3.67 17.33 10.51
C ASP A 311 -2.88 16.03 10.39
N CYS A 312 -3.47 14.93 9.89
CA CYS A 312 -2.78 13.64 9.76
C CYS A 312 -1.77 13.66 8.62
N ARG A 313 -0.64 12.97 8.84
CA ARG A 313 0.45 12.81 7.88
C ARG A 313 0.24 11.55 7.05
N HIS A 314 1.32 10.96 6.54
CA HIS A 314 1.30 9.91 5.54
C HIS A 314 0.77 8.56 6.03
N GLU A 315 1.28 8.07 7.16
CA GLU A 315 0.92 6.75 7.71
C GLU A 315 -0.30 6.86 8.64
N ILE A 316 -1.50 7.03 8.09
CA ILE A 316 -2.71 7.27 8.89
C ILE A 316 -3.08 6.12 9.83
N LEU A 317 -2.65 4.87 9.54
CA LEU A 317 -2.80 3.72 10.45
C LEU A 317 -1.83 3.78 11.64
N ASN A 318 -0.84 4.65 11.61
CA ASN A 318 0.14 4.90 12.66
C ASN A 318 0.01 6.31 13.25
N GLU A 319 -1.05 7.04 12.92
CA GLU A 319 -1.33 8.38 13.42
C GLU A 319 -1.95 8.40 14.82
N LEU A 320 -1.97 9.56 15.45
CA LEU A 320 -2.62 9.77 16.75
C LEU A 320 -4.13 9.49 16.70
N CYS A 321 -4.73 9.62 15.53
CA CYS A 321 -6.16 9.34 15.28
C CYS A 321 -6.42 7.94 14.68
N ARG A 322 -5.46 7.01 14.75
CA ARG A 322 -5.55 5.68 14.09
C ARG A 322 -6.80 4.88 14.42
N ASP A 323 -7.28 4.97 15.67
CA ASP A 323 -8.48 4.24 16.07
C ASP A 323 -9.70 4.69 15.25
N LYS A 324 -9.83 6.00 15.00
CA LYS A 324 -10.86 6.53 14.12
C LYS A 324 -10.67 6.06 12.67
N VAL A 325 -9.44 6.00 12.19
CA VAL A 325 -9.12 5.51 10.83
C VAL A 325 -9.51 4.04 10.69
N PHE A 326 -9.19 3.21 11.69
CA PHE A 326 -9.58 1.79 11.74
C PHE A 326 -11.11 1.64 11.67
N ASP A 327 -11.83 2.38 12.50
CA ASP A 327 -13.29 2.36 12.54
C ASP A 327 -13.93 2.83 11.23
N ASP A 328 -13.40 3.87 10.60
CA ASP A 328 -13.95 4.41 9.36
C ASP A 328 -13.71 3.44 8.17
N ILE A 329 -12.55 2.78 8.11
CA ILE A 329 -12.27 1.74 7.12
C ILE A 329 -13.17 0.51 7.36
N ASP A 330 -13.31 0.08 8.60
CA ASP A 330 -14.19 -1.02 8.98
C ASP A 330 -15.66 -0.72 8.59
N LYS A 331 -16.18 0.45 8.91
CA LYS A 331 -17.54 0.87 8.51
C LYS A 331 -17.72 0.86 7.00
N TRP A 332 -16.70 1.30 6.25
CA TRP A 332 -16.76 1.23 4.81
C TRP A 332 -16.83 -0.22 4.32
N LEU A 333 -15.99 -1.11 4.84
CA LEU A 333 -15.99 -2.55 4.52
C LEU A 333 -17.33 -3.20 4.90
N GLU A 334 -17.87 -2.91 6.08
CA GLU A 334 -19.17 -3.41 6.54
C GLU A 334 -20.34 -2.96 5.63
N THR A 335 -20.30 -1.70 5.18
CA THR A 335 -21.28 -1.21 4.21
C THR A 335 -21.23 -2.01 2.91
N ARG A 336 -20.02 -2.32 2.42
CA ARG A 336 -19.86 -3.15 1.20
C ARG A 336 -20.34 -4.58 1.42
N LEU A 337 -20.08 -5.16 2.58
CA LEU A 337 -20.58 -6.50 2.94
C LEU A 337 -22.11 -6.53 3.05
N ALA A 338 -22.73 -5.46 3.53
CA ALA A 338 -24.19 -5.34 3.56
C ALA A 338 -24.81 -5.23 2.16
N ASP A 339 -24.15 -4.50 1.25
CA ASP A 339 -24.58 -4.39 -0.16
C ASP A 339 -24.49 -5.74 -0.90
N ILE A 340 -23.47 -6.55 -0.60
CA ILE A 340 -23.26 -7.90 -1.17
C ILE A 340 -24.33 -8.90 -0.70
N LYS A 341 -24.88 -8.74 0.50
CA LYS A 341 -25.91 -9.65 1.06
C LYS A 341 -27.34 -9.35 0.60
N ARG A 342 -27.54 -8.26 -0.12
CA ARG A 342 -28.83 -7.86 -0.70
C ARG A 342 -29.00 -8.40 -2.11
#